data_b5cec7d80b2f42916b5ba851038b79c0
#
_entry.id   b5cec7d80b2f42916b5ba851038b79c0
#
_cell.length_a   1.000
_cell.length_b   1.000
_cell.length_c   1.000
_cell.angle_alpha   90.00
_cell.angle_beta   90.00
_cell.angle_gamma   90.00
#
_symmetry.space_group_name_H-M   'P 1'
#
loop_
_entity.id
_entity.type
_entity.pdbx_description
1 polymer ?
#
loop_
_entity_poly.entity_id
_entity_poly.type
_entity_poly.pdbx_seq_one_letter_code
_entity_poly.pdbx_strand_id
1 'polypeptide(L)'
;MDRRQPSRLNTLQKRCVYAIVALGIFMIADTLYLLVNRLAEWQGIEYFAITEVSLPIFYQGMVLSHTGVGLLLVALCIVFVVWHLPTVWRKNRKRAIYTGVVTLALGLVLAITGLFILSAASNRGNSIAYWSHV
;
A
#
# COMPACT_ATOMS: atom_id res chain seq x y z
N MET A 1 27.29 -27.02 -20.14
CA MET A 1 26.64 -26.67 -18.87
C MET A 1 26.52 -25.13 -18.81
N ASP A 2 25.45 -24.59 -19.36
CA ASP A 2 25.25 -23.13 -19.51
C ASP A 2 24.84 -22.56 -18.15
N ARG A 3 25.79 -21.95 -17.43
CA ARG A 3 25.49 -21.19 -16.18
C ARG A 3 24.77 -19.93 -16.56
N ARG A 4 23.45 -20.01 -16.67
CA ARG A 4 22.58 -18.84 -16.86
C ARG A 4 22.87 -17.83 -15.74
N GLN A 5 23.58 -16.78 -16.08
CA GLN A 5 23.84 -15.68 -15.16
C GLN A 5 22.51 -15.14 -14.59
N PRO A 6 22.41 -14.92 -13.28
CA PRO A 6 21.23 -14.31 -12.70
C PRO A 6 21.03 -12.94 -13.35
N SER A 7 19.80 -12.64 -13.77
CA SER A 7 19.47 -11.34 -14.36
C SER A 7 19.68 -10.26 -13.31
N ARG A 8 20.80 -9.56 -13.40
CA ARG A 8 21.05 -8.41 -12.54
C ARG A 8 20.05 -7.30 -12.91
N LEU A 9 19.33 -6.80 -11.91
CA LEU A 9 18.49 -5.62 -12.06
C LEU A 9 19.38 -4.44 -12.49
N ASN A 10 18.89 -3.63 -13.41
CA ASN A 10 19.54 -2.38 -13.77
C ASN A 10 19.54 -1.44 -12.54
N THR A 11 20.48 -0.51 -12.48
CA THR A 11 20.63 0.44 -11.37
C THR A 11 19.32 1.19 -11.07
N LEU A 12 18.59 1.57 -12.12
CA LEU A 12 17.28 2.24 -11.97
C LEU A 12 16.24 1.32 -11.34
N GLN A 13 16.17 0.07 -11.78
CA GLN A 13 15.27 -0.93 -11.20
C GLN A 13 15.57 -1.19 -9.72
N LYS A 14 16.86 -1.24 -9.35
CA LYS A 14 17.26 -1.38 -7.93
C LYS A 14 16.80 -0.20 -7.10
N ARG A 15 16.99 1.04 -7.59
CA ARG A 15 16.52 2.24 -6.90
C ARG A 15 15.00 2.25 -6.73
N CYS A 16 14.27 1.85 -7.76
CA CYS A 16 12.82 1.70 -7.70
C CYS A 16 12.39 0.67 -6.64
N VAL A 17 13.04 -0.49 -6.58
CA VAL A 17 12.77 -1.50 -5.54
C VAL A 17 13.06 -0.97 -4.14
N TYR A 18 14.17 -0.26 -3.94
CA TYR A 18 14.48 0.33 -2.63
C TYR A 18 13.44 1.38 -2.23
N ALA A 19 12.99 2.22 -3.15
CA ALA A 19 11.92 3.18 -2.89
C ALA A 19 10.60 2.47 -2.53
N ILE A 20 10.21 1.43 -3.27
CA ILE A 20 9.02 0.63 -2.98
C ILE A 20 9.11 0.00 -1.59
N VAL A 21 10.25 -0.58 -1.23
CA VAL A 21 10.46 -1.20 0.08
C VAL A 21 10.39 -0.16 1.20
N ALA A 22 11.05 0.98 1.04
CA ALA A 22 11.05 2.03 2.06
C ALA A 22 9.64 2.61 2.28
N LEU A 23 8.91 2.91 1.18
CA LEU A 23 7.53 3.38 1.25
C LEU A 23 6.60 2.30 1.81
N GLY A 24 6.83 1.03 1.46
CA GLY A 24 6.07 -0.10 2.01
C GLY A 24 6.23 -0.24 3.51
N ILE A 25 7.45 -0.10 4.05
CA ILE A 25 7.71 -0.11 5.49
C ILE A 25 6.99 1.06 6.17
N PHE A 26 7.05 2.26 5.57
CA PHE A 26 6.32 3.42 6.08
C PHE A 26 4.81 3.14 6.11
N MET A 27 4.24 2.60 5.02
CA MET A 27 2.82 2.27 4.94
C MET A 27 2.38 1.26 6.01
N ILE A 28 3.22 0.25 6.32
CA ILE A 28 2.93 -0.71 7.38
C ILE A 28 2.87 0.00 8.74
N ALA A 29 3.85 0.85 9.05
CA ALA A 29 3.89 1.57 10.31
C ALA A 29 2.69 2.53 10.45
N ASP A 30 2.35 3.25 9.39
CA ASP A 30 1.22 4.16 9.33
C ASP A 30 -0.12 3.42 9.47
N THR A 31 -0.29 2.31 8.76
CA THR A 31 -1.47 1.44 8.89
C THR A 31 -1.64 0.92 10.33
N LEU A 32 -0.56 0.48 10.97
CA LEU A 32 -0.61 0.04 12.36
C LEU A 32 -1.01 1.18 13.31
N TYR A 33 -0.49 2.38 13.10
CA TYR A 33 -0.89 3.55 13.86
C TYR A 33 -2.39 3.85 13.71
N LEU A 34 -2.89 3.91 12.48
CA LEU A 34 -4.31 4.18 12.20
C LEU A 34 -5.22 3.08 12.77
N LEU A 35 -4.80 1.81 12.65
CA LEU A 35 -5.53 0.67 13.21
C LEU A 35 -5.62 0.73 14.74
N VAL A 36 -4.50 1.03 15.42
CA VAL A 36 -4.48 1.16 16.89
C VAL A 36 -5.40 2.28 17.34
N ASN A 37 -5.38 3.44 16.67
CA ASN A 37 -6.30 4.54 16.97
C ASN A 37 -7.75 4.11 16.80
N ARG A 38 -8.07 3.37 15.73
CA ARG A 38 -9.44 2.88 15.47
C ARG A 38 -9.91 1.88 16.51
N LEU A 39 -9.03 0.96 16.93
CA LEU A 39 -9.35 -0.01 17.98
C LEU A 39 -9.55 0.68 19.34
N ALA A 40 -8.75 1.68 19.67
CA ALA A 40 -8.87 2.46 20.89
C ALA A 40 -10.19 3.25 20.93
N GLU A 41 -10.56 3.87 19.80
CA GLU A 41 -11.86 4.53 19.64
C GLU A 41 -13.02 3.54 19.85
N TRP A 42 -12.93 2.36 19.26
CA TRP A 42 -13.95 1.32 19.39
C TRP A 42 -14.09 0.80 20.83
N GLN A 43 -13.01 0.78 21.59
CA GLN A 43 -13.02 0.40 23.01
C GLN A 43 -13.43 1.53 23.96
N GLY A 44 -13.73 2.74 23.42
CA GLY A 44 -14.15 3.87 24.22
C GLY A 44 -13.04 4.51 25.06
N ILE A 45 -11.78 4.37 24.68
CA ILE A 45 -10.65 4.99 25.36
C ILE A 45 -10.65 6.48 25.00
N GLU A 46 -11.13 7.31 25.93
CA GLU A 46 -11.35 8.77 25.71
C GLU A 46 -10.10 9.52 25.26
N TYR A 47 -8.91 9.10 25.66
CA TYR A 47 -7.65 9.74 25.27
C TYR A 47 -7.41 9.70 23.74
N PHE A 48 -7.94 8.70 23.05
CA PHE A 48 -7.87 8.52 21.60
C PHE A 48 -9.18 8.86 20.90
N ALA A 49 -10.20 9.35 21.63
CA ALA A 49 -11.48 9.70 21.05
C ALA A 49 -11.30 10.86 20.05
N ILE A 50 -11.47 10.55 18.78
CA ILE A 50 -11.50 11.53 17.70
C ILE A 50 -12.90 12.15 17.74
N THR A 51 -13.03 13.27 18.44
CA THR A 51 -14.27 14.05 18.46
C THR A 51 -14.32 14.92 17.22
N GLU A 52 -15.54 15.24 16.75
CA GLU A 52 -15.75 16.15 15.61
C GLU A 52 -15.12 17.54 15.82
N VAL A 53 -14.82 17.88 17.07
CA VAL A 53 -14.29 19.20 17.49
C VAL A 53 -12.75 19.24 17.55
N SER A 54 -12.07 18.09 17.71
CA SER A 54 -10.61 18.07 17.79
C SER A 54 -10.03 16.84 17.11
N LEU A 55 -9.79 16.93 15.82
CA LEU A 55 -8.93 15.99 15.12
C LEU A 55 -7.47 16.37 15.39
N PRO A 56 -6.69 15.56 16.12
CA PRO A 56 -5.28 15.85 16.33
C PRO A 56 -4.58 16.07 14.98
N ILE A 57 -3.82 17.15 14.86
CA ILE A 57 -3.08 17.49 13.62
C ILE A 57 -2.23 16.30 13.16
N PHE A 58 -1.67 15.56 14.11
CA PHE A 58 -0.87 14.39 13.83
C PHE A 58 -1.69 13.27 13.14
N TYR A 59 -2.91 13.00 13.62
CA TYR A 59 -3.80 12.01 13.00
C TYR A 59 -4.19 12.41 11.57
N GLN A 60 -4.53 13.69 11.36
CA GLN A 60 -4.82 14.20 10.02
C GLN A 60 -3.61 14.05 9.09
N GLY A 61 -2.41 14.36 9.59
CA GLY A 61 -1.17 14.17 8.87
C GLY A 61 -0.93 12.72 8.49
N MET A 62 -1.20 11.77 9.39
CA MET A 62 -1.06 10.33 9.12
C MET A 62 -2.07 9.84 8.07
N VAL A 63 -3.33 10.25 8.14
CA VAL A 63 -4.34 9.91 7.12
C VAL A 63 -3.97 10.48 5.75
N LEU A 64 -3.48 11.71 5.71
CA LEU A 64 -3.07 12.35 4.45
C LEU A 64 -1.82 11.67 3.87
N SER A 65 -0.84 11.35 4.72
CA SER A 65 0.37 10.64 4.30
C SER A 65 0.06 9.21 3.86
N HIS A 66 -0.84 8.50 4.56
CA HIS A 66 -1.32 7.18 4.13
C HIS A 66 -1.85 7.21 2.70
N THR A 67 -2.73 8.15 2.42
CA THR A 67 -3.32 8.30 1.08
C THR A 67 -2.27 8.69 0.04
N GLY A 68 -1.47 9.72 0.32
CA GLY A 68 -0.47 10.22 -0.64
C GLY A 68 0.64 9.22 -0.93
N VAL A 69 1.20 8.62 0.12
CA VAL A 69 2.26 7.59 -0.02
C VAL A 69 1.70 6.32 -0.64
N GLY A 70 0.46 5.93 -0.29
CA GLY A 70 -0.22 4.78 -0.90
C GLY A 70 -0.38 4.93 -2.41
N LEU A 71 -0.85 6.09 -2.89
CA LEU A 71 -0.96 6.38 -4.33
C LEU A 71 0.41 6.39 -5.02
N LEU A 72 1.41 6.99 -4.39
CA LEU A 72 2.78 6.98 -4.92
C LEU A 72 3.33 5.55 -5.01
N LEU A 73 3.11 4.73 -3.99
CA LEU A 73 3.53 3.33 -3.97
C LEU A 73 2.89 2.53 -5.11
N VAL A 74 1.58 2.70 -5.33
CA VAL A 74 0.86 2.06 -6.45
C VAL A 74 1.45 2.49 -7.78
N ALA A 75 1.71 3.79 -7.99
CA ALA A 75 2.31 4.30 -9.22
C ALA A 75 3.71 3.69 -9.46
N LEU A 76 4.56 3.63 -8.43
CA LEU A 76 5.89 3.01 -8.52
C LEU A 76 5.81 1.51 -8.80
N CYS A 77 4.85 0.80 -8.19
CA CYS A 77 4.64 -0.62 -8.46
C CYS A 77 4.21 -0.85 -9.92
N ILE A 78 3.31 -0.03 -10.47
CA ILE A 78 2.90 -0.13 -11.87
C ILE A 78 4.11 0.09 -12.78
N VAL A 79 4.89 1.14 -12.57
CA VAL A 79 6.10 1.42 -13.36
C VAL A 79 7.09 0.25 -13.27
N PHE A 80 7.32 -0.26 -12.07
CA PHE A 80 8.22 -1.41 -11.88
C PHE A 80 7.72 -2.66 -12.60
N VAL A 81 6.42 -2.96 -12.52
CA VAL A 81 5.82 -4.13 -13.19
C VAL A 81 5.94 -4.00 -14.70
N VAL A 82 5.62 -2.84 -15.28
CA VAL A 82 5.72 -2.60 -16.73
C VAL A 82 7.17 -2.83 -17.22
N TRP A 83 8.17 -2.41 -16.46
CA TRP A 83 9.57 -2.59 -16.84
C TRP A 83 10.10 -4.01 -16.56
N HIS A 84 9.63 -4.65 -15.49
CA HIS A 84 10.17 -5.93 -15.03
C HIS A 84 9.47 -7.14 -15.64
N LEU A 85 8.16 -7.06 -15.85
CA LEU A 85 7.34 -8.18 -16.30
C LEU A 85 7.80 -8.78 -17.64
N PRO A 86 8.14 -8.01 -18.69
CA PRO A 86 8.60 -8.57 -19.96
C PRO A 86 9.89 -9.40 -19.80
N THR A 87 10.78 -8.96 -18.89
CA THR A 87 12.05 -9.66 -18.63
C THR A 87 11.83 -10.99 -17.94
N VAL A 88 10.92 -11.03 -16.97
CA VAL A 88 10.59 -12.25 -16.21
C VAL A 88 9.81 -13.24 -17.07
N TRP A 89 8.91 -12.71 -17.91
CA TRP A 89 8.11 -13.52 -18.85
C TRP A 89 8.97 -14.26 -19.86
N ARG A 90 9.92 -13.55 -20.49
CA ARG A 90 10.90 -14.17 -21.43
C ARG A 90 11.74 -15.26 -20.78
N LYS A 91 11.98 -15.18 -19.46
CA LYS A 91 12.76 -16.18 -18.72
C LYS A 91 11.93 -17.34 -18.16
N ASN A 92 10.64 -17.36 -18.44
CA ASN A 92 9.67 -18.40 -18.01
C ASN A 92 9.76 -18.75 -16.50
N ARG A 93 9.97 -17.74 -15.66
CA ARG A 93 10.03 -17.88 -14.18
C ARG A 93 8.63 -17.83 -13.58
N LYS A 94 7.89 -18.92 -13.69
CA LYS A 94 6.48 -19.04 -13.26
C LYS A 94 6.23 -18.52 -11.84
N ARG A 95 7.11 -18.86 -10.86
CA ARG A 95 6.94 -18.39 -9.47
C ARG A 95 7.00 -16.86 -9.36
N ALA A 96 7.97 -16.23 -10.02
CA ALA A 96 8.13 -14.78 -9.97
C ALA A 96 6.96 -14.05 -10.67
N ILE A 97 6.44 -14.62 -11.76
CA ILE A 97 5.26 -14.09 -12.45
C ILE A 97 4.03 -14.19 -11.53
N TYR A 98 3.80 -15.37 -10.95
CA TYR A 98 2.66 -15.60 -10.07
C TYR A 98 2.67 -14.66 -8.85
N THR A 99 3.79 -14.59 -8.13
CA THR A 99 3.90 -13.70 -6.96
C THR A 99 3.72 -12.24 -7.36
N GLY A 100 4.31 -11.79 -8.49
CA GLY A 100 4.16 -10.42 -8.97
C GLY A 100 2.72 -10.08 -9.34
N VAL A 101 2.01 -10.98 -10.02
CA VAL A 101 0.60 -10.80 -10.38
C VAL A 101 -0.30 -10.77 -9.15
N VAL A 102 -0.10 -11.68 -8.20
CA VAL A 102 -0.88 -11.70 -6.95
C VAL A 102 -0.65 -10.41 -6.15
N THR A 103 0.62 -9.99 -5.98
CA THR A 103 0.95 -8.74 -5.27
C THR A 103 0.32 -7.53 -5.95
N LEU A 104 0.35 -7.46 -7.29
CA LEU A 104 -0.27 -6.38 -8.04
C LEU A 104 -1.79 -6.38 -7.86
N ALA A 105 -2.44 -7.55 -7.94
CA ALA A 105 -3.87 -7.66 -7.76
C ALA A 105 -4.31 -7.21 -6.36
N LEU A 106 -3.61 -7.66 -5.31
CA LEU A 106 -3.86 -7.21 -3.94
C LEU A 106 -3.64 -5.70 -3.78
N GLY A 107 -2.56 -5.16 -4.35
CA GLY A 107 -2.28 -3.72 -4.33
C GLY A 107 -3.38 -2.91 -5.03
N LEU A 108 -3.92 -3.39 -6.14
CA LEU A 108 -5.04 -2.74 -6.84
C LEU A 108 -6.33 -2.77 -6.01
N VAL A 109 -6.64 -3.89 -5.36
CA VAL A 109 -7.80 -3.98 -4.46
C VAL A 109 -7.68 -2.97 -3.33
N LEU A 110 -6.50 -2.89 -2.69
CA LEU A 110 -6.24 -1.90 -1.62
C LEU A 110 -6.34 -0.46 -2.15
N ALA A 111 -5.83 -0.17 -3.34
CA ALA A 111 -5.91 1.16 -3.93
C ALA A 111 -7.37 1.56 -4.24
N ILE A 112 -8.14 0.66 -4.85
CA ILE A 112 -9.54 0.90 -5.20
C ILE A 112 -10.39 1.11 -3.94
N THR A 113 -10.24 0.23 -2.93
CA THR A 113 -10.98 0.35 -1.67
C THR A 113 -10.58 1.61 -0.91
N GLY A 114 -9.29 1.98 -0.90
CA GLY A 114 -8.82 3.22 -0.29
C GLY A 114 -9.37 4.47 -0.97
N LEU A 115 -9.36 4.54 -2.31
CA LEU A 115 -9.97 5.63 -3.06
C LEU A 115 -11.49 5.71 -2.85
N PHE A 116 -12.15 4.56 -2.76
CA PHE A 116 -13.58 4.51 -2.46
C PHE A 116 -13.88 5.07 -1.06
N ILE A 117 -13.11 4.68 -0.05
CA ILE A 117 -13.24 5.21 1.32
C ILE A 117 -12.99 6.71 1.33
N LEU A 118 -11.99 7.19 0.61
CA LEU A 118 -11.67 8.61 0.50
C LEU A 118 -12.81 9.40 -0.16
N SER A 119 -13.41 8.87 -1.22
CA SER A 119 -14.53 9.51 -1.93
C SER A 119 -15.83 9.49 -1.12
N ALA A 120 -16.03 8.44 -0.31
CA ALA A 120 -17.22 8.24 0.54
C ALA A 120 -17.00 8.76 1.97
N ALA A 121 -16.00 9.62 2.21
CA ALA A 121 -15.57 10.05 3.54
C ALA A 121 -16.66 10.68 4.40
N SER A 122 -17.77 11.11 3.80
CA SER A 122 -18.95 11.58 4.54
C SER A 122 -19.89 10.47 4.99
N ASN A 123 -19.74 9.24 4.50
CA ASN A 123 -20.68 8.15 4.76
C ASN A 123 -19.96 6.97 5.44
N ARG A 124 -19.79 7.07 6.77
CA ARG A 124 -19.24 6.00 7.62
C ARG A 124 -20.03 4.68 7.57
N GLY A 125 -21.15 4.63 6.82
CA GLY A 125 -22.01 3.45 6.70
C GLY A 125 -21.53 2.36 5.77
N ASN A 126 -20.45 2.57 5.00
CA ASN A 126 -19.97 1.56 4.04
C ASN A 126 -18.94 0.61 4.66
N SER A 127 -19.43 -0.23 5.59
CA SER A 127 -18.62 -1.15 6.39
C SER A 127 -17.80 -2.13 5.52
N ILE A 128 -18.33 -2.60 4.39
CA ILE A 128 -17.67 -3.60 3.53
C ILE A 128 -16.36 -3.07 2.94
N ALA A 129 -16.36 -1.88 2.35
CA ALA A 129 -15.15 -1.29 1.77
C ALA A 129 -14.11 -0.99 2.85
N TYR A 130 -14.55 -0.52 4.01
CA TYR A 130 -13.68 -0.25 5.15
C TYR A 130 -13.00 -1.53 5.64
N TRP A 131 -13.76 -2.59 5.95
CA TRP A 131 -13.21 -3.85 6.46
C TRP A 131 -12.39 -4.63 5.43
N SER A 132 -12.60 -4.39 4.14
CA SER A 132 -11.76 -4.98 3.09
C SER A 132 -10.45 -4.23 2.86
N HIS A 133 -10.35 -2.98 3.34
CA HIS A 133 -9.15 -2.17 3.23
C HIS A 133 -8.24 -2.30 4.46
N VAL A 134 -8.81 -2.41 5.64
CA VAL A 134 -8.10 -2.55 6.93
C VAL A 134 -7.72 -3.98 7.20
#